data_d0212c290ea1d53de03f027517a76e31
#
_entry.id   d0212c290ea1d53de03f027517a76e31
#
_cell.length_a   1.000
_cell.length_b   1.000
_cell.length_c   1.000
_cell.angle_alpha   90.00
_cell.angle_beta   90.00
_cell.angle_gamma   90.00
#
_symmetry.space_group_name_H-M   'P 1'
#
loop_
_entity.id
_entity.type
_entity.pdbx_description
1 polymer ?
#
loop_
_entity_poly.entity_id
_entity_poly.type
_entity_poly.pdbx_seq_one_letter_code
_entity_poly.pdbx_strand_id
1 'polypeptide(L)'
;AGARGAAPNIPLDISVLNHLRRYAGYEKLKKVALQRVARLCSEVEVQSLKDQFLEIDTDRSGTISLNELVGAVKQMQTSASGTQVIPDGLVRQIMAEADADGDGQVDYLEFIAAAMPLGQLQRRDRTRWRNMLNRIFDEMDSDKNGHVDMAELGAVLQEWTGARMDEADIQEAIQEVDQNGDGVIDRLEFFELFRTASSKRRDPPPTVASEGARP
;
A
#
# COMPACT_ATOMS: atom_id res chain seq x y z
N ALA A 1 36.33 -17.79 -17.79
CA ALA A 1 35.87 -16.41 -17.78
C ALA A 1 34.43 -16.39 -18.31
N GLY A 2 33.47 -16.49 -17.42
CA GLY A 2 32.04 -16.37 -17.76
C GLY A 2 31.65 -14.89 -17.73
N ALA A 3 31.20 -14.35 -18.84
CA ALA A 3 30.60 -13.03 -18.93
C ALA A 3 29.34 -13.06 -18.07
N ARG A 4 29.37 -12.34 -16.95
CA ARG A 4 28.17 -12.01 -16.17
C ARG A 4 27.37 -11.08 -17.06
N GLY A 5 26.24 -11.56 -17.59
CA GLY A 5 25.29 -10.72 -18.30
C GLY A 5 24.91 -9.57 -17.37
N ALA A 6 25.19 -8.34 -17.81
CA ALA A 6 24.60 -7.17 -17.17
C ALA A 6 23.08 -7.35 -17.21
N ALA A 7 22.43 -7.21 -16.07
CA ALA A 7 20.96 -7.14 -16.03
C ALA A 7 20.50 -6.06 -17.02
N PRO A 8 19.38 -6.26 -17.73
CA PRO A 8 18.87 -5.23 -18.62
C PRO A 8 18.66 -3.96 -17.79
N ASN A 9 19.26 -2.86 -18.22
CA ASN A 9 19.11 -1.56 -17.58
C ASN A 9 17.68 -1.07 -17.85
N ILE A 10 16.74 -1.46 -16.99
CA ILE A 10 15.34 -1.08 -17.06
C ILE A 10 15.20 0.19 -16.22
N PRO A 11 15.09 1.39 -16.83
CA PRO A 11 14.96 2.61 -16.03
C PRO A 11 13.71 2.54 -15.17
N LEU A 12 13.77 3.13 -13.97
CA LEU A 12 12.62 3.25 -13.07
C LEU A 12 11.40 3.78 -13.84
N ASP A 13 10.30 3.04 -13.81
CA ASP A 13 9.07 3.43 -14.48
C ASP A 13 8.41 4.61 -13.74
N ILE A 14 8.05 5.65 -14.48
CA ILE A 14 7.35 6.81 -13.95
C ILE A 14 6.03 6.42 -13.24
N SER A 15 5.39 5.35 -13.67
CA SER A 15 4.18 4.84 -13.01
C SER A 15 4.47 4.31 -11.61
N VAL A 16 5.60 3.64 -11.41
CA VAL A 16 6.06 3.17 -10.10
C VAL A 16 6.26 4.36 -9.16
N LEU A 17 6.99 5.38 -9.61
CA LEU A 17 7.19 6.60 -8.81
C LEU A 17 5.88 7.29 -8.46
N ASN A 18 4.92 7.34 -9.39
CA ASN A 18 3.59 7.91 -9.13
C ASN A 18 2.80 7.08 -8.10
N HIS A 19 2.99 5.76 -8.06
CA HIS A 19 2.37 4.92 -7.03
C HIS A 19 3.01 5.17 -5.67
N LEU A 20 4.34 5.22 -5.58
CA LEU A 20 5.07 5.57 -4.36
C LEU A 20 4.63 6.92 -3.78
N ARG A 21 4.46 7.94 -4.62
CA ARG A 21 3.93 9.25 -4.19
C ARG A 21 2.51 9.19 -3.64
N ARG A 22 1.66 8.34 -4.21
CA ARG A 22 0.29 8.16 -3.70
C ARG A 22 0.27 7.41 -2.39
N TYR A 23 1.13 6.40 -2.28
CA TYR A 23 1.29 5.62 -1.06
C TYR A 23 1.70 6.49 0.13
N ALA A 24 2.58 7.47 -0.10
CA ALA A 24 2.97 8.44 0.92
C ALA A 24 1.79 9.18 1.58
N GLY A 25 0.69 9.37 0.84
CA GLY A 25 -0.53 10.01 1.35
C GLY A 25 -1.60 9.05 1.85
N TYR A 26 -1.27 7.77 2.08
CA TYR A 26 -2.23 6.81 2.63
C TYR A 26 -2.18 6.80 4.16
N GLU A 27 -3.31 6.49 4.77
CA GLU A 27 -3.47 6.27 6.21
C GLU A 27 -2.57 5.09 6.65
N LYS A 28 -2.12 5.12 7.90
CA LYS A 28 -1.18 4.15 8.47
C LYS A 28 -1.70 2.70 8.35
N LEU A 29 -2.95 2.47 8.74
CA LEU A 29 -3.58 1.15 8.62
C LEU A 29 -3.60 0.65 7.18
N LYS A 30 -3.90 1.52 6.22
CA LYS A 30 -3.89 1.17 4.80
C LYS A 30 -2.51 0.74 4.31
N LYS A 31 -1.45 1.44 4.72
CA LYS A 31 -0.07 1.10 4.37
C LYS A 31 0.29 -0.30 4.85
N VAL A 32 0.02 -0.59 6.12
CA VAL A 32 0.30 -1.90 6.73
C VAL A 32 -0.54 -3.01 6.08
N ALA A 33 -1.82 -2.76 5.84
CA ALA A 33 -2.67 -3.73 5.15
C ALA A 33 -2.22 -3.99 3.70
N LEU A 34 -1.65 -3.00 3.00
CA LEU A 34 -1.09 -3.19 1.66
C LEU A 34 0.15 -4.07 1.65
N GLN A 35 0.96 -4.09 2.70
CA GLN A 35 2.05 -5.07 2.82
C GLN A 35 1.50 -6.51 2.93
N ARG A 36 0.36 -6.70 3.62
CA ARG A 36 -0.32 -8.02 3.63
C ARG A 36 -0.90 -8.37 2.26
N VAL A 37 -1.48 -7.41 1.54
CA VAL A 37 -1.88 -7.61 0.14
C VAL A 37 -0.68 -8.03 -0.71
N ALA A 38 0.47 -7.38 -0.58
CA ALA A 38 1.68 -7.71 -1.31
C ALA A 38 2.12 -9.17 -1.09
N ARG A 39 2.04 -9.66 0.14
CA ARG A 39 2.33 -11.08 0.49
C ARG A 39 1.34 -12.08 -0.13
N LEU A 40 0.10 -11.66 -0.38
CA LEU A 40 -0.95 -12.49 -0.99
C LEU A 40 -0.95 -12.44 -2.53
N CYS A 41 -0.21 -11.52 -3.12
CA CYS A 41 -0.04 -11.44 -4.57
C CYS A 41 0.76 -12.62 -5.10
N SER A 42 0.37 -13.11 -6.28
CA SER A 42 1.15 -14.12 -6.98
C SER A 42 2.42 -13.51 -7.59
N GLU A 43 3.43 -14.34 -7.81
CA GLU A 43 4.69 -13.92 -8.42
C GLU A 43 4.47 -13.22 -9.78
N VAL A 44 3.52 -13.69 -10.59
CA VAL A 44 3.16 -13.08 -11.88
C VAL A 44 2.59 -11.66 -11.73
N GLU A 45 1.90 -11.38 -10.63
CA GLU A 45 1.30 -10.05 -10.40
C GLU A 45 2.34 -9.02 -9.99
N VAL A 46 3.41 -9.44 -9.36
CA VAL A 46 4.46 -8.55 -8.83
C VAL A 46 5.76 -8.61 -9.63
N GLN A 47 5.85 -9.46 -10.68
CA GLN A 47 7.10 -9.70 -11.40
C GLN A 47 7.73 -8.39 -11.93
N SER A 48 6.95 -7.53 -12.56
CA SER A 48 7.47 -6.26 -13.08
C SER A 48 7.98 -5.32 -11.97
N LEU A 49 7.35 -5.37 -10.79
CA LEU A 49 7.81 -4.60 -9.63
C LEU A 49 9.07 -5.21 -9.00
N LYS A 50 9.17 -6.54 -9.00
CA LYS A 50 10.37 -7.25 -8.58
C LYS A 50 11.58 -6.89 -9.47
N ASP A 51 11.36 -6.84 -10.78
CA ASP A 51 12.40 -6.44 -11.72
C ASP A 51 12.85 -5.00 -11.47
N GLN A 52 11.91 -4.09 -11.20
CA GLN A 52 12.21 -2.69 -10.83
C GLN A 52 12.95 -2.60 -9.49
N PHE A 53 12.55 -3.37 -8.48
CA PHE A 53 13.24 -3.44 -7.20
C PHE A 53 14.71 -3.82 -7.37
N LEU A 54 14.96 -4.93 -8.09
CA LEU A 54 16.31 -5.44 -8.33
C LEU A 54 17.20 -4.49 -9.16
N GLU A 55 16.59 -3.61 -9.96
CA GLU A 55 17.31 -2.58 -10.71
C GLU A 55 17.71 -1.40 -9.82
N ILE A 56 16.84 -1.05 -8.86
CA ILE A 56 17.12 0.03 -7.89
C ILE A 56 18.12 -0.44 -6.82
N ASP A 57 17.95 -1.66 -6.30
CA ASP A 57 18.85 -2.33 -5.34
C ASP A 57 20.17 -2.72 -6.06
N THR A 58 21.05 -1.73 -6.23
CA THR A 58 22.28 -1.87 -7.03
C THR A 58 23.34 -2.69 -6.33
N ASP A 59 23.41 -2.65 -5.02
CA ASP A 59 24.37 -3.40 -4.21
C ASP A 59 23.86 -4.81 -3.82
N ARG A 60 22.58 -5.10 -4.16
CA ARG A 60 21.90 -6.37 -3.85
C ARG A 60 21.85 -6.68 -2.36
N SER A 61 21.64 -5.68 -1.56
CA SER A 61 21.44 -5.80 -0.12
C SER A 61 20.11 -6.45 0.25
N GLY A 62 19.13 -6.41 -0.67
CA GLY A 62 17.75 -6.84 -0.44
C GLY A 62 16.85 -5.70 0.04
N THR A 63 17.41 -4.50 0.15
CA THR A 63 16.71 -3.27 0.53
C THR A 63 17.09 -2.12 -0.40
N ILE A 64 16.24 -1.11 -0.51
CA ILE A 64 16.54 0.11 -1.26
C ILE A 64 16.91 1.21 -0.27
N SER A 65 18.14 1.72 -0.41
CA SER A 65 18.60 2.90 0.31
C SER A 65 18.13 4.19 -0.35
N LEU A 66 18.16 5.31 0.40
CA LEU A 66 17.87 6.63 -0.16
C LEU A 66 18.77 6.98 -1.35
N ASN A 67 20.06 6.62 -1.29
CA ASN A 67 21.00 6.93 -2.37
C ASN A 67 20.66 6.18 -3.66
N GLU A 68 20.22 4.94 -3.56
CA GLU A 68 19.80 4.13 -4.70
C GLU A 68 18.51 4.67 -5.31
N LEU A 69 17.51 5.01 -4.48
CA LEU A 69 16.27 5.60 -4.99
C LEU A 69 16.51 6.95 -5.67
N VAL A 70 17.35 7.81 -5.08
CA VAL A 70 17.75 9.10 -5.70
C VAL A 70 18.50 8.85 -7.02
N GLY A 71 19.40 7.86 -7.05
CA GLY A 71 20.13 7.46 -8.27
C GLY A 71 19.20 7.02 -9.37
N ALA A 72 18.27 6.12 -9.07
CA ALA A 72 17.27 5.61 -10.03
C ALA A 72 16.36 6.72 -10.57
N VAL A 73 15.91 7.65 -9.72
CA VAL A 73 15.10 8.80 -10.14
C VAL A 73 15.89 9.74 -11.06
N LYS A 74 17.14 10.03 -10.76
CA LYS A 74 18.03 10.85 -11.61
C LYS A 74 18.26 10.20 -12.98
N GLN A 75 18.49 8.89 -13.00
CA GLN A 75 18.68 8.13 -14.25
C GLN A 75 17.40 8.17 -15.11
N MET A 76 16.23 7.99 -14.50
CA MET A 76 14.95 8.12 -15.18
C MET A 76 14.78 9.52 -15.80
N GLN A 77 15.11 10.59 -15.07
CA GLN A 77 15.02 11.97 -15.55
C GLN A 77 15.95 12.26 -16.73
N THR A 78 17.14 11.68 -16.75
CA THR A 78 18.09 11.87 -17.86
C THR A 78 17.68 11.10 -19.13
N SER A 79 16.98 9.98 -18.96
CA SER A 79 16.56 9.11 -20.08
C SER A 79 15.30 9.62 -20.78
N ALA A 80 14.46 10.41 -20.11
CA ALA A 80 13.19 10.93 -20.62
C ALA A 80 13.31 12.40 -21.02
N SER A 81 13.36 12.68 -22.31
CA SER A 81 13.33 14.04 -22.84
C SER A 81 12.05 14.77 -22.42
N GLY A 82 12.16 15.76 -21.53
CA GLY A 82 11.04 16.60 -21.11
C GLY A 82 10.34 16.21 -19.80
N THR A 83 10.94 15.34 -19.01
CA THR A 83 10.37 14.91 -17.72
C THR A 83 10.55 15.98 -16.66
N GLN A 84 9.51 16.20 -15.86
CA GLN A 84 9.50 17.11 -14.72
C GLN A 84 10.63 16.72 -13.73
N VAL A 85 11.45 17.70 -13.36
CA VAL A 85 12.49 17.52 -12.34
C VAL A 85 11.83 17.17 -11.00
N ILE A 86 12.21 16.04 -10.43
CA ILE A 86 11.75 15.57 -9.13
C ILE A 86 12.79 15.99 -8.09
N PRO A 87 12.42 16.86 -7.14
CA PRO A 87 13.34 17.32 -6.12
C PRO A 87 13.79 16.18 -5.19
N ASP A 88 15.05 16.17 -4.79
CA ASP A 88 15.58 15.18 -3.83
C ASP A 88 14.79 15.16 -2.50
N GLY A 89 14.22 16.30 -2.08
CA GLY A 89 13.35 16.39 -0.91
C GLY A 89 12.08 15.55 -1.03
N LEU A 90 11.48 15.48 -2.23
CA LEU A 90 10.32 14.63 -2.48
C LEU A 90 10.71 13.15 -2.46
N VAL A 91 11.90 12.80 -2.98
CA VAL A 91 12.39 11.42 -2.93
C VAL A 91 12.62 10.96 -1.49
N ARG A 92 13.18 11.85 -0.63
CA ARG A 92 13.33 11.58 0.81
C ARG A 92 11.98 11.35 1.50
N GLN A 93 10.99 12.17 1.18
CA GLN A 93 9.65 12.00 1.72
C GLN A 93 9.03 10.67 1.30
N ILE A 94 9.12 10.33 0.00
CA ILE A 94 8.63 9.04 -0.52
C ILE A 94 9.30 7.87 0.21
N MET A 95 10.61 7.94 0.43
CA MET A 95 11.37 6.94 1.13
C MET A 95 10.87 6.76 2.57
N ALA A 96 10.80 7.85 3.34
CA ALA A 96 10.34 7.83 4.73
C ALA A 96 8.90 7.32 4.89
N GLU A 97 8.05 7.54 3.88
CA GLU A 97 6.66 7.08 3.90
C GLU A 97 6.49 5.63 3.45
N ALA A 98 7.44 5.10 2.66
CA ALA A 98 7.46 3.71 2.24
C ALA A 98 8.09 2.80 3.31
N ASP A 99 9.07 3.31 4.05
CA ASP A 99 9.72 2.68 5.19
C ASP A 99 8.74 2.61 6.37
N ALA A 100 8.12 1.46 6.56
CA ALA A 100 7.04 1.29 7.53
C ALA A 100 7.54 0.87 8.91
N ASP A 101 8.71 0.23 8.98
CA ASP A 101 9.33 -0.19 10.24
C ASP A 101 10.35 0.83 10.78
N GLY A 102 10.70 1.84 9.97
CA GLY A 102 11.53 2.98 10.36
C GLY A 102 13.01 2.65 10.42
N ASP A 103 13.49 1.63 9.70
CA ASP A 103 14.90 1.22 9.67
C ASP A 103 15.77 2.11 8.75
N GLY A 104 15.14 3.01 7.99
CA GLY A 104 15.77 3.96 7.07
C GLY A 104 16.03 3.38 5.69
N GLN A 105 15.50 2.20 5.39
CA GLN A 105 15.58 1.54 4.10
C GLN A 105 14.16 1.12 3.66
N VAL A 106 14.01 0.66 2.44
CA VAL A 106 12.74 0.10 1.94
C VAL A 106 12.99 -1.34 1.53
N ASP A 107 12.40 -2.27 2.24
CA ASP A 107 12.49 -3.68 1.91
C ASP A 107 11.63 -4.06 0.69
N TYR A 108 11.78 -5.30 0.23
CA TYR A 108 11.05 -5.79 -0.94
C TYR A 108 9.52 -5.70 -0.79
N LEU A 109 8.98 -6.04 0.40
CA LEU A 109 7.52 -6.03 0.63
C LEU A 109 6.97 -4.62 0.75
N GLU A 110 7.69 -3.73 1.38
CA GLU A 110 7.39 -2.32 1.46
C GLU A 110 7.36 -1.67 0.08
N PHE A 111 8.39 -1.96 -0.73
CA PHE A 111 8.43 -1.48 -2.11
C PHE A 111 7.25 -1.99 -2.93
N ILE A 112 6.96 -3.31 -2.89
CA ILE A 112 5.82 -3.87 -3.61
C ILE A 112 4.51 -3.23 -3.14
N ALA A 113 4.29 -3.09 -1.83
CA ALA A 113 3.09 -2.47 -1.27
C ALA A 113 2.91 -1.02 -1.76
N ALA A 114 4.02 -0.25 -1.75
CA ALA A 114 4.01 1.15 -2.14
C ALA A 114 3.91 1.37 -3.66
N ALA A 115 4.52 0.50 -4.46
CA ALA A 115 4.56 0.58 -5.92
C ALA A 115 3.33 -0.04 -6.62
N MET A 116 2.51 -0.79 -5.89
CA MET A 116 1.43 -1.62 -6.42
C MET A 116 0.35 -0.80 -7.14
N PRO A 117 -0.05 -1.18 -8.37
CA PRO A 117 -1.11 -0.53 -9.12
C PRO A 117 -2.50 -0.98 -8.65
N LEU A 118 -2.91 -0.55 -7.44
CA LEU A 118 -4.16 -0.99 -6.78
C LEU A 118 -5.38 -0.94 -7.67
N GLY A 119 -5.55 0.12 -8.46
CA GLY A 119 -6.68 0.25 -9.36
C GLY A 119 -6.72 -0.80 -10.48
N GLN A 120 -5.57 -1.35 -10.87
CA GLN A 120 -5.51 -2.44 -11.86
C GLN A 120 -5.83 -3.78 -11.20
N LEU A 121 -5.28 -4.05 -10.01
CA LEU A 121 -5.59 -5.26 -9.22
C LEU A 121 -7.08 -5.37 -8.93
N GLN A 122 -7.70 -4.29 -8.46
CA GLN A 122 -9.13 -4.23 -8.16
C GLN A 122 -10.00 -4.48 -9.40
N ARG A 123 -9.60 -3.98 -10.58
CA ARG A 123 -10.38 -4.15 -11.82
C ARG A 123 -10.18 -5.52 -12.45
N ARG A 124 -8.98 -6.12 -12.30
CA ARG A 124 -8.63 -7.39 -12.95
C ARG A 124 -9.43 -8.56 -12.40
N ASP A 125 -9.56 -8.63 -11.07
CA ASP A 125 -10.35 -9.65 -10.39
C ASP A 125 -10.93 -9.09 -9.08
N ARG A 126 -12.16 -8.58 -9.16
CA ARG A 126 -12.87 -7.98 -8.01
C ARG A 126 -13.15 -9.00 -6.91
N THR A 127 -13.43 -10.25 -7.28
CA THR A 127 -13.74 -11.30 -6.32
C THR A 127 -12.48 -11.67 -5.53
N ARG A 128 -11.38 -11.88 -6.23
CA ARG A 128 -10.09 -12.16 -5.58
C ARG A 128 -9.65 -11.00 -4.69
N TRP A 129 -9.75 -9.77 -5.18
CA TRP A 129 -9.45 -8.57 -4.39
C TRP A 129 -10.24 -8.54 -3.09
N ARG A 130 -11.56 -8.74 -3.19
CA ARG A 130 -12.44 -8.77 -2.01
C ARG A 130 -12.07 -9.89 -1.05
N ASN A 131 -11.74 -11.07 -1.56
CA ASN A 131 -11.31 -12.21 -0.73
C ASN A 131 -9.99 -11.93 -0.02
N MET A 132 -9.04 -11.24 -0.67
CA MET A 132 -7.80 -10.81 -0.03
C MET A 132 -8.07 -9.85 1.14
N LEU A 133 -8.90 -8.84 0.94
CA LEU A 133 -9.28 -7.91 1.99
C LEU A 133 -10.05 -8.59 3.13
N ASN A 134 -10.98 -9.49 2.82
CA ASN A 134 -11.68 -10.28 3.84
C ASN A 134 -10.69 -11.09 4.69
N ARG A 135 -9.74 -11.75 4.04
CA ARG A 135 -8.72 -12.53 4.75
C ARG A 135 -7.88 -11.66 5.68
N ILE A 136 -7.47 -10.47 5.23
CA ILE A 136 -6.70 -9.53 6.03
C ILE A 136 -7.52 -9.05 7.23
N PHE A 137 -8.80 -8.73 7.02
CA PHE A 137 -9.70 -8.36 8.11
C PHE A 137 -9.88 -9.50 9.11
N ASP A 138 -10.07 -10.74 8.63
CA ASP A 138 -10.23 -11.93 9.48
C ASP A 138 -8.94 -12.27 10.27
N GLU A 139 -7.77 -11.83 9.80
CA GLU A 139 -6.50 -11.92 10.54
C GLU A 139 -6.43 -10.85 11.65
N MET A 140 -7.07 -9.69 11.47
CA MET A 140 -7.13 -8.62 12.47
C MET A 140 -8.21 -8.89 13.55
N ASP A 141 -9.40 -9.32 13.13
CA ASP A 141 -10.56 -9.68 13.96
C ASP A 141 -10.32 -11.07 14.59
N SER A 142 -9.59 -11.11 15.69
CA SER A 142 -9.10 -12.34 16.30
C SER A 142 -10.19 -13.12 17.05
N ASP A 143 -11.13 -12.42 17.65
CA ASP A 143 -12.28 -12.99 18.39
C ASP A 143 -13.49 -13.25 17.47
N LYS A 144 -13.41 -12.79 16.20
CA LYS A 144 -14.44 -12.96 15.16
C LYS A 144 -15.79 -12.34 15.49
N ASN A 145 -15.75 -11.22 16.21
CA ASN A 145 -16.94 -10.47 16.55
C ASN A 145 -17.44 -9.55 15.39
N GLY A 146 -16.65 -9.44 14.30
CA GLY A 146 -16.98 -8.65 13.12
C GLY A 146 -16.42 -7.22 13.16
N HIS A 147 -15.69 -6.87 14.19
CA HIS A 147 -15.06 -5.57 14.42
C HIS A 147 -13.59 -5.76 14.78
N VAL A 148 -12.78 -4.73 14.59
CA VAL A 148 -11.39 -4.69 15.05
C VAL A 148 -11.30 -3.59 16.10
N ASP A 149 -11.03 -3.97 17.34
CA ASP A 149 -10.86 -3.05 18.44
C ASP A 149 -9.39 -2.57 18.59
N MET A 150 -9.16 -1.69 19.57
CA MET A 150 -7.84 -1.11 19.82
C MET A 150 -6.80 -2.16 20.22
N ALA A 151 -7.18 -3.19 20.99
CA ALA A 151 -6.27 -4.24 21.44
C ALA A 151 -5.86 -5.15 20.27
N GLU A 152 -6.83 -5.53 19.43
CA GLU A 152 -6.61 -6.31 18.24
C GLU A 152 -5.77 -5.57 17.22
N LEU A 153 -6.10 -4.31 16.92
CA LEU A 153 -5.33 -3.49 16.00
C LEU A 153 -3.89 -3.31 16.51
N GLY A 154 -3.70 -3.03 17.79
CA GLY A 154 -2.37 -2.89 18.39
C GLY A 154 -1.53 -4.15 18.28
N ALA A 155 -2.12 -5.31 18.58
CA ALA A 155 -1.45 -6.60 18.47
C ALA A 155 -1.02 -6.91 17.02
N VAL A 156 -1.91 -6.68 16.08
CA VAL A 156 -1.68 -6.91 14.65
C VAL A 156 -0.65 -5.95 14.07
N LEU A 157 -0.74 -4.67 14.39
CA LEU A 157 0.24 -3.68 13.92
C LEU A 157 1.65 -4.02 14.42
N GLN A 158 1.79 -4.40 15.70
CA GLN A 158 3.07 -4.83 16.27
C GLN A 158 3.60 -6.09 15.59
N GLU A 159 2.74 -7.09 15.35
CA GLU A 159 3.12 -8.33 14.65
C GLU A 159 3.57 -8.06 13.21
N TRP A 160 2.86 -7.18 12.49
CA TRP A 160 3.07 -6.98 11.07
C TRP A 160 4.22 -6.04 10.73
N THR A 161 4.47 -5.03 11.57
CA THR A 161 5.56 -4.05 11.35
C THR A 161 6.80 -4.34 12.18
N GLY A 162 6.69 -5.17 13.22
CA GLY A 162 7.76 -5.32 14.22
C GLY A 162 7.94 -4.11 15.13
N ALA A 163 7.30 -2.99 14.83
CA ALA A 163 7.38 -1.74 15.58
C ALA A 163 6.37 -1.73 16.73
N ARG A 164 6.81 -1.31 17.92
CA ARG A 164 5.90 -1.09 19.04
C ARG A 164 5.23 0.27 18.88
N MET A 165 3.91 0.27 18.80
CA MET A 165 3.11 1.49 18.77
C MET A 165 2.59 1.81 20.17
N ASP A 166 2.47 3.09 20.49
CA ASP A 166 1.78 3.50 21.70
C ASP A 166 0.24 3.54 21.50
N GLU A 167 -0.49 3.67 22.59
CA GLU A 167 -1.96 3.68 22.54
C GLU A 167 -2.50 4.87 21.75
N ALA A 168 -1.80 6.01 21.76
CA ALA A 168 -2.20 7.21 21.04
C ALA A 168 -2.10 6.99 19.51
N ASP A 169 -1.01 6.37 19.06
CA ASP A 169 -0.83 6.02 17.63
C ASP A 169 -1.92 5.04 17.14
N ILE A 170 -2.28 4.05 17.97
CA ILE A 170 -3.31 3.07 17.64
C ILE A 170 -4.68 3.73 17.59
N GLN A 171 -4.96 4.60 18.56
CA GLN A 171 -6.22 5.34 18.61
C GLN A 171 -6.36 6.29 17.41
N GLU A 172 -5.28 6.97 17.01
CA GLU A 172 -5.27 7.81 15.81
C GLU A 172 -5.57 6.96 14.56
N ALA A 173 -4.93 5.78 14.43
CA ALA A 173 -5.18 4.88 13.30
C ALA A 173 -6.64 4.38 13.23
N ILE A 174 -7.30 4.16 14.36
CA ILE A 174 -8.74 3.86 14.39
C ILE A 174 -9.54 5.08 13.94
N GLN A 175 -9.30 6.27 14.52
CA GLN A 175 -10.04 7.49 14.21
C GLN A 175 -9.96 7.91 12.74
N GLU A 176 -8.86 7.62 12.07
CA GLU A 176 -8.72 7.86 10.62
C GLU A 176 -9.69 7.05 9.78
N VAL A 177 -10.14 5.89 10.26
CA VAL A 177 -10.92 4.89 9.54
C VAL A 177 -12.36 4.79 10.03
N ASP A 178 -12.56 4.95 11.33
CA ASP A 178 -13.86 4.91 12.00
C ASP A 178 -14.74 6.07 11.52
N GLN A 179 -15.68 5.78 10.64
CA GLN A 179 -16.58 6.79 10.06
C GLN A 179 -17.83 6.99 10.87
N ASN A 180 -18.26 5.97 11.62
CA ASN A 180 -19.48 6.00 12.41
C ASN A 180 -19.24 6.50 13.85
N GLY A 181 -17.97 6.54 14.32
CA GLY A 181 -17.56 7.04 15.62
C GLY A 181 -17.82 6.08 16.77
N ASP A 182 -17.92 4.77 16.50
CA ASP A 182 -18.17 3.75 17.54
C ASP A 182 -16.90 3.25 18.25
N GLY A 183 -15.73 3.68 17.77
CA GLY A 183 -14.43 3.38 18.37
C GLY A 183 -13.81 2.04 17.95
N VAL A 184 -14.40 1.37 16.98
CA VAL A 184 -13.90 0.12 16.39
C VAL A 184 -13.88 0.25 14.85
N ILE A 185 -13.26 -0.68 14.16
CA ILE A 185 -13.25 -0.71 12.70
C ILE A 185 -14.10 -1.88 12.23
N ASP A 186 -15.20 -1.59 11.56
CA ASP A 186 -15.99 -2.63 10.92
C ASP A 186 -15.44 -3.00 9.53
N ARG A 187 -15.98 -4.08 8.96
CA ARG A 187 -15.54 -4.58 7.65
C ARG A 187 -15.81 -3.59 6.51
N LEU A 188 -16.87 -2.78 6.58
CA LEU A 188 -17.19 -1.79 5.56
C LEU A 188 -16.22 -0.62 5.62
N GLU A 189 -15.90 -0.14 6.81
CA GLU A 189 -14.92 0.92 7.04
C GLU A 189 -13.52 0.49 6.58
N PHE A 190 -13.12 -0.73 6.93
CA PHE A 190 -11.87 -1.29 6.42
C PHE A 190 -11.84 -1.35 4.89
N PHE A 191 -12.92 -1.74 4.22
CA PHE A 191 -12.98 -1.79 2.76
C PHE A 191 -12.95 -0.42 2.10
N GLU A 192 -13.53 0.61 2.78
CA GLU A 192 -13.50 1.98 2.28
C GLU A 192 -12.08 2.54 2.16
N LEU A 193 -11.12 2.10 2.98
CA LEU A 193 -9.71 2.47 2.85
C LEU A 193 -9.16 2.20 1.44
N PHE A 194 -9.65 1.16 0.80
CA PHE A 194 -9.15 0.71 -0.50
C PHE A 194 -9.99 1.21 -1.68
N ARG A 195 -11.04 1.99 -1.43
CA ARG A 195 -11.83 2.58 -2.52
C ARG A 195 -10.99 3.58 -3.30
N THR A 196 -10.81 3.31 -4.60
CA THR A 196 -10.17 4.27 -5.50
C THR A 196 -11.19 5.35 -5.93
N ALA A 197 -10.71 6.57 -6.19
CA ALA A 197 -11.57 7.70 -6.61
C ALA A 197 -12.48 7.38 -7.82
N SER A 198 -12.15 6.37 -8.61
CA SER A 198 -12.99 5.89 -9.72
C SER A 198 -14.22 5.09 -9.25
N SER A 199 -14.19 4.49 -8.06
CA SER A 199 -15.34 3.76 -7.52
C SER A 199 -16.35 4.66 -6.80
N LYS A 200 -15.93 5.86 -6.35
CA LYS A 200 -16.84 6.83 -5.71
C LYS A 200 -17.98 7.35 -6.60
N ARG A 201 -17.99 7.04 -7.91
CA ARG A 201 -18.97 7.58 -8.85
C ARG A 201 -20.08 6.61 -9.28
N ARG A 202 -20.20 5.39 -8.74
CA ARG A 202 -21.09 4.37 -9.32
C ARG A 202 -22.11 3.67 -8.43
N ASP A 203 -22.18 3.95 -7.15
CA ASP A 203 -23.25 3.39 -6.31
C ASP A 203 -24.15 4.54 -5.82
N PRO A 204 -25.38 4.68 -6.39
CA PRO A 204 -26.41 5.50 -5.74
C PRO A 204 -26.76 4.84 -4.39
N PRO A 205 -27.09 5.61 -3.35
CA PRO A 205 -27.51 5.05 -2.08
C PRO A 205 -28.69 4.11 -2.31
N PRO A 206 -28.83 3.03 -1.51
CA PRO A 206 -29.99 2.14 -1.63
C PRO A 206 -31.25 2.96 -1.43
N THR A 207 -32.09 2.97 -2.46
CA THR A 207 -33.40 3.61 -2.40
C THR A 207 -34.20 2.84 -1.37
N VAL A 208 -34.45 3.45 -0.22
CA VAL A 208 -35.42 2.93 0.75
C VAL A 208 -36.77 3.02 0.06
N ALA A 209 -37.30 1.87 -0.33
CA ALA A 209 -38.64 1.80 -0.87
C ALA A 209 -39.61 2.26 0.23
N SER A 210 -40.17 3.44 0.05
CA SER A 210 -41.31 3.88 0.84
C SER A 210 -42.48 2.97 0.50
N GLU A 211 -42.78 2.01 1.36
CA GLU A 211 -44.06 1.29 1.32
C GLU A 211 -45.18 2.30 1.46
N GLY A 212 -45.92 2.44 0.37
CA GLY A 212 -47.03 3.35 0.27
C GLY A 212 -48.16 2.99 1.22
N ALA A 213 -48.57 3.97 1.96
CA ALA A 213 -49.89 3.98 2.54
C ALA A 213 -50.95 3.87 1.41
N ARG A 214 -51.79 2.88 1.49
CA ARG A 214 -53.06 2.86 0.77
C ARG A 214 -54.17 3.32 1.69
N PRO A 215 -55.18 3.99 1.13
CA PRO A 215 -56.29 4.61 1.85
C PRO A 215 -57.23 3.59 2.47
#